data_ab2241674d26a3cee5901ee90ec82487
#
_entry.id   ab2241674d26a3cee5901ee90ec82487
#
_cell.length_a   1.000
_cell.length_b   1.000
_cell.length_c   1.000
_cell.angle_alpha   90.00
_cell.angle_beta   90.00
_cell.angle_gamma   90.00
#
_symmetry.space_group_name_H-M   'P 1'
#
loop_
_entity.id
_entity.type
_entity.pdbx_description
1 polymer ?
#
loop_
_entity_poly.entity_id
_entity_poly.type
_entity_poly.pdbx_seq_one_letter_code
_entity_poly.pdbx_strand_id
1 'polypeptide(L)'
;ISFISLISMFGIGLGVAALIVVLSVMNGFQKELRTRILGVASHIQITGINGELANWPLLAEQAMKHPEVRASAPFVQSQGMFSVDGVVKGAMIRGIEPEQEDRVADFRKTIQSGSLDDLKPGSFGIVLGADLARSLRVFTGDKVTLIAPQGTVTPAGVVPRLKSFTVVGIFEVGMYEYDSGLALI
;
A
#
# COMPACT_ATOMS: atom_id res chain seq x y z
N ILE A 1 -23.74 28.61 50.33
CA ILE A 1 -22.45 27.91 50.19
C ILE A 1 -22.65 26.55 49.52
N SER A 2 -23.69 25.79 49.91
CA SER A 2 -23.95 24.45 49.36
C SER A 2 -24.26 24.42 47.87
N PHE A 3 -25.00 25.43 47.36
CA PHE A 3 -25.40 25.51 45.93
C PHE A 3 -24.20 25.81 45.02
N ILE A 4 -23.33 26.72 45.42
CA ILE A 4 -22.11 27.06 44.66
C ILE A 4 -21.16 25.88 44.62
N SER A 5 -21.00 25.14 45.73
CA SER A 5 -20.15 23.96 45.79
C SER A 5 -20.68 22.84 44.88
N LEU A 6 -21.98 22.69 44.79
CA LEU A 6 -22.63 21.69 43.95
C LEU A 6 -22.40 21.99 42.44
N ILE A 7 -22.62 23.27 42.05
CA ILE A 7 -22.35 23.70 40.66
C ILE A 7 -20.89 23.52 40.29
N SER A 8 -19.95 23.88 41.19
CA SER A 8 -18.51 23.71 40.93
C SER A 8 -18.14 22.23 40.76
N MET A 9 -18.72 21.35 41.59
CA MET A 9 -18.49 19.90 41.53
C MET A 9 -19.02 19.32 40.22
N PHE A 10 -20.21 19.71 39.77
CA PHE A 10 -20.76 19.35 38.47
C PHE A 10 -19.89 19.85 37.32
N GLY A 11 -19.42 21.11 37.37
CA GLY A 11 -18.54 21.69 36.37
C GLY A 11 -17.22 20.93 36.21
N ILE A 12 -16.60 20.60 37.33
CA ILE A 12 -15.35 19.79 37.33
C ILE A 12 -15.66 18.37 36.82
N GLY A 13 -16.71 17.73 37.29
CA GLY A 13 -17.11 16.39 36.83
C GLY A 13 -17.36 16.33 35.32
N LEU A 14 -18.05 17.32 34.78
CA LEU A 14 -18.34 17.44 33.35
C LEU A 14 -17.03 17.68 32.53
N GLY A 15 -16.14 18.52 33.04
CA GLY A 15 -14.86 18.79 32.45
C GLY A 15 -13.97 17.53 32.39
N VAL A 16 -13.91 16.79 33.48
CA VAL A 16 -13.15 15.51 33.54
C VAL A 16 -13.80 14.48 32.61
N ALA A 17 -15.11 14.35 32.61
CA ALA A 17 -15.80 13.44 31.68
C ALA A 17 -15.52 13.77 30.23
N ALA A 18 -15.56 15.03 29.85
CA ALA A 18 -15.22 15.48 28.48
C ALA A 18 -13.77 15.12 28.11
N LEU A 19 -12.81 15.33 29.01
CA LEU A 19 -11.42 14.96 28.79
C LEU A 19 -11.25 13.45 28.61
N ILE A 20 -11.91 12.64 29.42
CA ILE A 20 -11.85 11.16 29.30
C ILE A 20 -12.40 10.74 27.93
N VAL A 21 -13.53 11.28 27.50
CA VAL A 21 -14.12 10.96 26.19
C VAL A 21 -13.16 11.32 25.06
N VAL A 22 -12.62 12.54 25.07
CA VAL A 22 -11.68 13.00 24.01
C VAL A 22 -10.44 12.11 23.97
N LEU A 23 -9.83 11.82 25.11
CA LEU A 23 -8.64 10.96 25.18
C LEU A 23 -8.95 9.53 24.74
N SER A 24 -10.12 8.99 25.09
CA SER A 24 -10.54 7.65 24.68
C SER A 24 -10.72 7.56 23.16
N VAL A 25 -11.37 8.54 22.56
CA VAL A 25 -11.54 8.62 21.10
C VAL A 25 -10.20 8.78 20.41
N MET A 26 -9.31 9.63 20.91
CA MET A 26 -7.98 9.84 20.36
C MET A 26 -7.13 8.55 20.40
N ASN A 27 -7.13 7.86 21.53
CA ASN A 27 -6.41 6.59 21.68
C ASN A 27 -6.98 5.50 20.76
N GLY A 28 -8.30 5.40 20.63
CA GLY A 28 -8.96 4.49 19.70
C GLY A 28 -8.57 4.77 18.25
N PHE A 29 -8.59 6.03 17.85
CA PHE A 29 -8.21 6.47 16.51
C PHE A 29 -6.73 6.17 16.20
N GLN A 30 -5.82 6.49 17.12
CA GLN A 30 -4.39 6.20 16.96
C GLN A 30 -4.13 4.69 16.82
N LYS A 31 -4.81 3.86 17.60
CA LYS A 31 -4.68 2.40 17.53
C LYS A 31 -5.17 1.88 16.19
N GLU A 32 -6.31 2.35 15.71
CA GLU A 32 -6.89 1.95 14.42
C GLU A 32 -5.99 2.37 13.25
N LEU A 33 -5.51 3.62 13.23
CA LEU A 33 -4.56 4.09 12.22
C LEU A 33 -3.28 3.26 12.21
N ARG A 34 -2.70 3.02 13.38
CA ARG A 34 -1.48 2.21 13.47
C ARG A 34 -1.69 0.80 12.93
N THR A 35 -2.80 0.16 13.24
CA THR A 35 -3.10 -1.20 12.77
C THR A 35 -3.24 -1.23 11.25
N ARG A 36 -3.90 -0.26 10.65
CA ARG A 36 -4.07 -0.17 9.19
C ARG A 36 -2.75 0.10 8.47
N ILE A 37 -1.96 1.07 8.96
CA ILE A 37 -0.66 1.41 8.36
C ILE A 37 0.30 0.22 8.44
N LEU A 38 0.42 -0.41 9.62
CA LEU A 38 1.35 -1.52 9.83
C LEU A 38 0.90 -2.83 9.16
N GLY A 39 -0.37 -2.92 8.74
CA GLY A 39 -0.88 -4.09 8.01
C GLY A 39 -0.39 -4.18 6.57
N VAL A 40 0.01 -3.06 5.96
CA VAL A 40 0.37 -2.99 4.53
C VAL A 40 1.78 -2.47 4.29
N ALA A 41 2.28 -1.60 5.17
CA ALA A 41 3.63 -1.08 5.08
C ALA A 41 4.60 -1.96 5.87
N SER A 42 5.68 -2.40 5.23
CA SER A 42 6.79 -3.05 5.94
C SER A 42 7.40 -2.08 6.96
N HIS A 43 7.73 -2.57 8.15
CA HIS A 43 8.28 -1.75 9.23
C HIS A 43 9.64 -1.13 8.90
N ILE A 44 10.45 -1.84 8.12
CA ILE A 44 11.79 -1.42 7.70
C ILE A 44 11.94 -1.77 6.22
N GLN A 45 12.48 -0.83 5.46
CA GLN A 45 12.87 -1.04 4.07
C GLN A 45 14.38 -0.79 3.94
N ILE A 46 15.07 -1.71 3.29
CA ILE A 46 16.49 -1.61 2.99
C ILE A 46 16.62 -1.39 1.48
N THR A 47 17.18 -0.27 1.09
CA THR A 47 17.41 0.10 -0.31
C THR A 47 18.90 0.38 -0.54
N GLY A 48 19.41 0.04 -1.71
CA GLY A 48 20.77 0.40 -2.09
C GLY A 48 20.90 1.89 -2.44
N ILE A 49 22.13 2.41 -2.43
CA ILE A 49 22.45 3.84 -2.68
C ILE A 49 21.91 4.31 -4.05
N ASN A 50 21.88 3.43 -5.05
CA ASN A 50 21.39 3.72 -6.40
C ASN A 50 20.00 3.13 -6.66
N GLY A 51 19.26 2.74 -5.62
CA GLY A 51 17.96 2.07 -5.74
C GLY A 51 18.04 0.57 -6.06
N GLU A 52 19.25 0.02 -6.24
CA GLU A 52 19.48 -1.39 -6.51
C GLU A 52 20.21 -2.06 -5.35
N LEU A 53 19.76 -3.25 -4.97
CA LEU A 53 20.34 -4.06 -3.90
C LEU A 53 20.81 -5.40 -4.46
N ALA A 54 22.00 -5.41 -5.11
CA ALA A 54 22.53 -6.56 -5.82
C ALA A 54 22.67 -7.82 -4.93
N ASN A 55 23.04 -7.65 -3.66
CA ASN A 55 23.26 -8.76 -2.70
C ASN A 55 22.10 -8.94 -1.73
N TRP A 56 20.86 -8.70 -2.18
CA TRP A 56 19.69 -8.77 -1.33
C TRP A 56 19.50 -10.14 -0.61
N PRO A 57 19.82 -11.32 -1.20
CA PRO A 57 19.63 -12.59 -0.51
C PRO A 57 20.52 -12.73 0.72
N LEU A 58 21.77 -12.27 0.64
CA LEU A 58 22.72 -12.30 1.76
C LEU A 58 22.30 -11.33 2.87
N LEU A 59 21.80 -10.15 2.50
CA LEU A 59 21.28 -9.18 3.45
C LEU A 59 19.98 -9.66 4.11
N ALA A 60 19.10 -10.33 3.37
CA ALA A 60 17.90 -10.95 3.92
C ALA A 60 18.26 -12.03 4.95
N GLU A 61 19.25 -12.89 4.64
CA GLU A 61 19.75 -13.88 5.59
C GLU A 61 20.36 -13.25 6.84
N GLN A 62 21.14 -12.18 6.68
CA GLN A 62 21.71 -11.46 7.83
C GLN A 62 20.61 -10.79 8.68
N ALA A 63 19.61 -10.16 8.06
CA ALA A 63 18.50 -9.54 8.76
C ALA A 63 17.70 -10.57 9.55
N MET A 64 17.46 -11.75 8.98
CA MET A 64 16.73 -12.84 9.64
C MET A 64 17.46 -13.45 10.87
N LYS A 65 18.75 -13.17 11.04
CA LYS A 65 19.48 -13.56 12.25
C LYS A 65 19.14 -12.71 13.47
N HIS A 66 18.54 -11.54 13.25
CA HIS A 66 18.12 -10.67 14.35
C HIS A 66 16.81 -11.19 14.98
N PRO A 67 16.73 -11.34 16.31
CA PRO A 67 15.59 -11.99 16.97
C PRO A 67 14.25 -11.24 16.81
N GLU A 68 14.28 -9.96 16.51
CA GLU A 68 13.08 -9.14 16.30
C GLU A 68 12.59 -9.14 14.84
N VAL A 69 13.37 -9.68 13.90
CA VAL A 69 12.98 -9.77 12.49
C VAL A 69 12.18 -11.06 12.28
N ARG A 70 10.93 -10.91 11.87
CA ARG A 70 10.01 -12.05 11.66
C ARG A 70 10.05 -12.59 10.25
N ALA A 71 10.14 -11.71 9.26
CA ALA A 71 10.16 -12.05 7.85
C ALA A 71 10.87 -10.98 7.04
N SER A 72 11.33 -11.34 5.86
CA SER A 72 11.85 -10.42 4.83
C SER A 72 11.31 -10.84 3.48
N ALA A 73 11.02 -9.86 2.62
CA ALA A 73 10.58 -10.09 1.25
C ALA A 73 11.28 -9.10 0.31
N PRO A 74 11.75 -9.55 -0.86
CA PRO A 74 12.28 -8.65 -1.86
C PRO A 74 11.13 -7.93 -2.56
N PHE A 75 11.36 -6.68 -2.95
CA PHE A 75 10.43 -5.94 -3.78
C PHE A 75 11.17 -5.07 -4.79
N VAL A 76 10.51 -4.76 -5.89
CA VAL A 76 10.95 -3.76 -6.86
C VAL A 76 9.94 -2.65 -6.88
N GLN A 77 10.38 -1.40 -6.84
CA GLN A 77 9.50 -0.25 -6.85
C GLN A 77 9.82 0.68 -8.01
N SER A 78 8.79 1.09 -8.73
CA SER A 78 8.89 2.04 -9.83
C SER A 78 7.65 2.92 -9.86
N GLN A 79 7.70 3.98 -10.65
CA GLN A 79 6.53 4.81 -10.94
C GLN A 79 6.16 4.65 -12.40
N GLY A 80 4.87 4.72 -12.69
CA GLY A 80 4.36 4.65 -14.05
C GLY A 80 2.97 5.24 -14.17
N MET A 81 2.44 5.20 -15.36
CA MET A 81 1.07 5.64 -15.64
C MET A 81 0.27 4.47 -16.19
N PHE A 82 -0.95 4.32 -15.74
CA PHE A 82 -1.90 3.37 -16.30
C PHE A 82 -2.87 4.09 -17.22
N SER A 83 -3.11 3.51 -18.38
CA SER A 83 -4.02 4.07 -19.39
C SER A 83 -5.08 3.03 -19.78
N VAL A 84 -6.34 3.47 -19.78
CA VAL A 84 -7.50 2.71 -20.26
C VAL A 84 -8.46 3.68 -20.92
N ASP A 85 -8.83 3.43 -22.17
CA ASP A 85 -9.81 4.21 -22.96
C ASP A 85 -9.60 5.74 -22.88
N GLY A 86 -8.33 6.17 -22.93
CA GLY A 86 -7.96 7.59 -22.88
C GLY A 86 -7.89 8.20 -21.48
N VAL A 87 -8.31 7.48 -20.44
CA VAL A 87 -8.09 7.89 -19.03
C VAL A 87 -6.68 7.47 -18.62
N VAL A 88 -5.91 8.41 -18.06
CA VAL A 88 -4.54 8.16 -17.59
C VAL A 88 -4.42 8.49 -16.11
N LYS A 89 -3.82 7.59 -15.34
CA LYS A 89 -3.56 7.74 -13.91
C LYS A 89 -2.12 7.35 -13.58
N GLY A 90 -1.43 8.21 -12.83
CA GLY A 90 -0.12 7.89 -12.27
C GLY A 90 -0.27 6.98 -11.06
N ALA A 91 0.61 6.00 -10.94
CA ALA A 91 0.66 5.15 -9.76
C ALA A 91 2.07 4.61 -9.51
N MET A 92 2.30 4.22 -8.29
CA MET A 92 3.47 3.46 -7.87
C MET A 92 3.25 1.99 -8.22
N ILE A 93 4.25 1.38 -8.81
CA ILE A 93 4.22 -0.03 -9.18
C ILE A 93 5.18 -0.75 -8.24
N ARG A 94 4.67 -1.75 -7.55
CA ARG A 94 5.47 -2.59 -6.68
C ARG A 94 5.46 -4.03 -7.21
N GLY A 95 6.63 -4.49 -7.67
CA GLY A 95 6.86 -5.89 -8.02
C GLY A 95 7.13 -6.68 -6.76
N ILE A 96 6.39 -7.75 -6.54
CA ILE A 96 6.44 -8.57 -5.33
C ILE A 96 6.52 -10.05 -5.67
N GLU A 97 7.02 -10.83 -4.73
CA GLU A 97 6.81 -12.27 -4.69
C GLU A 97 5.66 -12.58 -3.72
N PRO A 98 4.47 -12.98 -4.21
CA PRO A 98 3.26 -13.08 -3.39
C PRO A 98 3.43 -13.92 -2.11
N GLU A 99 4.13 -15.04 -2.19
CA GLU A 99 4.37 -15.93 -1.04
C GLU A 99 5.28 -15.32 0.04
N GLN A 100 6.26 -14.51 -0.38
CA GLN A 100 7.18 -13.86 0.56
C GLN A 100 6.57 -12.57 1.11
N GLU A 101 5.91 -11.80 0.25
CA GLU A 101 5.24 -10.56 0.65
C GLU A 101 4.15 -10.81 1.70
N ASP A 102 3.41 -11.91 1.59
CA ASP A 102 2.35 -12.29 2.55
C ASP A 102 2.87 -12.54 3.99
N ARG A 103 4.19 -12.77 4.14
CA ARG A 103 4.83 -12.90 5.45
C ARG A 103 5.19 -11.54 6.07
N VAL A 104 5.27 -10.49 5.27
CA VAL A 104 5.72 -9.15 5.65
C VAL A 104 4.55 -8.16 5.71
N ALA A 105 3.59 -8.30 4.81
CA ALA A 105 2.44 -7.41 4.66
C ALA A 105 1.16 -8.23 4.40
N ASP A 106 0.07 -7.84 5.03
CA ASP A 106 -1.22 -8.55 4.99
C ASP A 106 -2.05 -8.23 3.72
N PHE A 107 -1.42 -8.08 2.55
CA PHE A 107 -2.15 -7.74 1.31
C PHE A 107 -3.24 -8.75 0.97
N ARG A 108 -3.01 -10.04 1.22
CA ARG A 108 -3.99 -11.09 0.96
C ARG A 108 -5.33 -10.86 1.66
N LYS A 109 -5.29 -10.30 2.87
CA LYS A 109 -6.51 -9.99 3.65
C LYS A 109 -7.26 -8.76 3.12
N THR A 110 -6.63 -7.94 2.31
CA THR A 110 -7.21 -6.71 1.75
C THR A 110 -7.79 -6.89 0.35
N ILE A 111 -7.64 -8.08 -0.26
CA ILE A 111 -8.19 -8.39 -1.58
C ILE A 111 -9.72 -8.38 -1.51
N GLN A 112 -10.33 -7.53 -2.32
CA GLN A 112 -11.78 -7.41 -2.47
C GLN A 112 -12.30 -8.28 -3.62
N SER A 113 -11.51 -8.43 -4.69
CA SER A 113 -11.87 -9.21 -5.88
C SER A 113 -10.63 -9.82 -6.49
N GLY A 114 -10.73 -11.01 -7.04
CA GLY A 114 -9.61 -11.76 -7.62
C GLY A 114 -8.70 -12.41 -6.58
N SER A 115 -7.44 -12.66 -6.93
CA SER A 115 -6.46 -13.29 -6.05
C SER A 115 -5.05 -12.74 -6.26
N LEU A 116 -4.30 -12.65 -5.18
CA LEU A 116 -2.86 -12.34 -5.23
C LEU A 116 -2.05 -13.49 -5.84
N ASP A 117 -2.55 -14.74 -5.74
CA ASP A 117 -1.90 -15.94 -6.30
C ASP A 117 -1.93 -15.99 -7.82
N ASP A 118 -2.75 -15.14 -8.47
CA ASP A 118 -2.80 -15.01 -9.92
C ASP A 118 -1.71 -14.08 -10.46
N LEU A 119 -0.90 -13.45 -9.60
CA LEU A 119 0.35 -12.79 -9.96
C LEU A 119 1.42 -13.85 -10.25
N LYS A 120 1.41 -14.39 -11.46
CA LYS A 120 2.37 -15.43 -11.89
C LYS A 120 3.41 -14.83 -12.84
N PRO A 121 4.68 -15.21 -12.71
CA PRO A 121 5.71 -14.77 -13.64
C PRO A 121 5.32 -15.05 -15.11
N GLY A 122 5.40 -14.03 -15.95
CA GLY A 122 5.09 -14.13 -17.38
C GLY A 122 3.62 -13.99 -17.76
N SER A 123 2.67 -14.02 -16.81
CA SER A 123 1.24 -13.84 -17.07
C SER A 123 0.84 -12.38 -17.31
N PHE A 124 1.69 -11.43 -16.92
CA PHE A 124 1.40 -9.99 -16.91
C PHE A 124 0.10 -9.67 -16.16
N GLY A 125 -0.11 -10.34 -15.02
CA GLY A 125 -1.15 -10.01 -14.06
C GLY A 125 -0.81 -8.73 -13.30
N ILE A 126 -1.83 -8.01 -12.87
CA ILE A 126 -1.70 -6.83 -12.01
C ILE A 126 -2.84 -6.79 -11.00
N VAL A 127 -2.50 -6.40 -9.77
CA VAL A 127 -3.49 -6.12 -8.73
C VAL A 127 -3.49 -4.63 -8.46
N LEU A 128 -4.66 -4.00 -8.52
CA LEU A 128 -4.84 -2.55 -8.41
C LEU A 128 -5.50 -2.19 -7.08
N GLY A 129 -5.16 -1.02 -6.54
CA GLY A 129 -5.94 -0.43 -5.46
C GLY A 129 -7.35 -0.07 -5.91
N ALA A 130 -8.32 -0.17 -5.00
CA ALA A 130 -9.75 -0.02 -5.30
C ALA A 130 -10.10 1.35 -5.92
N ASP A 131 -9.51 2.44 -5.41
CA ASP A 131 -9.74 3.78 -5.95
C ASP A 131 -9.07 3.99 -7.31
N LEU A 132 -7.90 3.37 -7.53
CA LEU A 132 -7.22 3.37 -8.81
C LEU A 132 -8.05 2.62 -9.86
N ALA A 133 -8.52 1.41 -9.55
CA ALA A 133 -9.37 0.61 -10.42
C ALA A 133 -10.68 1.36 -10.75
N ARG A 134 -11.32 1.96 -9.74
CA ARG A 134 -12.54 2.77 -9.90
C ARG A 134 -12.29 3.99 -10.79
N SER A 135 -11.15 4.67 -10.63
CA SER A 135 -10.79 5.84 -11.43
C SER A 135 -10.48 5.52 -12.89
N LEU A 136 -9.96 4.32 -13.15
CA LEU A 136 -9.72 3.78 -14.49
C LEU A 136 -10.95 3.07 -15.07
N ARG A 137 -12.01 2.85 -14.26
CA ARG A 137 -13.23 2.11 -14.61
C ARG A 137 -12.96 0.68 -15.07
N VAL A 138 -12.07 -0.01 -14.36
CA VAL A 138 -11.69 -1.40 -14.66
C VAL A 138 -12.10 -2.34 -13.54
N PHE A 139 -12.35 -3.58 -13.92
CA PHE A 139 -12.69 -4.70 -13.05
C PHE A 139 -11.69 -5.83 -13.24
N THR A 140 -11.77 -6.84 -12.38
CA THR A 140 -10.97 -8.06 -12.53
C THR A 140 -11.28 -8.73 -13.87
N GLY A 141 -10.24 -9.04 -14.65
CA GLY A 141 -10.31 -9.56 -16.01
C GLY A 141 -10.05 -8.52 -17.11
N ASP A 142 -10.20 -7.23 -16.82
CA ASP A 142 -9.95 -6.17 -17.78
C ASP A 142 -8.46 -5.96 -18.05
N LYS A 143 -8.15 -5.28 -19.15
CA LYS A 143 -6.77 -4.95 -19.53
C LYS A 143 -6.46 -3.49 -19.25
N VAL A 144 -5.29 -3.25 -18.66
CA VAL A 144 -4.73 -1.91 -18.45
C VAL A 144 -3.37 -1.80 -19.15
N THR A 145 -3.09 -0.65 -19.73
CA THR A 145 -1.79 -0.40 -20.35
C THR A 145 -0.91 0.41 -19.42
N LEU A 146 0.21 -0.18 -19.02
CA LEU A 146 1.26 0.50 -18.28
C LEU A 146 2.15 1.27 -19.24
N ILE A 147 2.37 2.55 -18.95
CA ILE A 147 3.28 3.46 -19.63
C ILE A 147 4.44 3.70 -18.66
N ALA A 148 5.61 3.13 -18.98
CA ALA A 148 6.81 3.35 -18.18
C ALA A 148 7.48 4.67 -18.59
N PRO A 149 7.87 5.54 -17.62
CA PRO A 149 8.48 6.83 -17.91
C PRO A 149 9.87 6.69 -18.55
N GLN A 150 10.55 5.58 -18.27
CA GLN A 150 11.85 5.27 -18.87
C GLN A 150 11.63 4.72 -20.28
N GLY A 151 11.61 5.61 -21.27
CA GLY A 151 11.49 5.25 -22.67
C GLY A 151 12.79 4.69 -23.26
N THR A 152 12.67 4.08 -24.44
CA THR A 152 13.85 3.72 -25.25
C THR A 152 14.26 4.93 -26.07
N VAL A 153 15.52 5.34 -25.96
CA VAL A 153 16.09 6.41 -26.80
C VAL A 153 16.27 5.86 -28.21
N THR A 154 15.62 6.46 -29.17
CA THR A 154 15.74 6.15 -30.60
C THR A 154 16.26 7.38 -31.35
N PRO A 155 16.80 7.24 -32.58
CA PRO A 155 17.20 8.38 -33.38
C PRO A 155 16.09 9.39 -33.66
N ALA A 156 14.81 8.94 -33.55
CA ALA A 156 13.63 9.78 -33.74
C ALA A 156 13.12 10.40 -32.42
N GLY A 157 13.76 10.14 -31.27
CA GLY A 157 13.37 10.64 -29.96
C GLY A 157 13.16 9.53 -28.92
N VAL A 158 12.66 9.92 -27.74
CA VAL A 158 12.36 8.97 -26.66
C VAL A 158 10.96 8.39 -26.85
N VAL A 159 10.88 7.07 -27.03
CA VAL A 159 9.61 6.34 -27.16
C VAL A 159 9.27 5.69 -25.81
N PRO A 160 8.12 5.99 -25.18
CA PRO A 160 7.68 5.35 -23.96
C PRO A 160 7.53 3.83 -24.13
N ARG A 161 7.86 3.07 -23.11
CA ARG A 161 7.58 1.63 -23.09
C ARG A 161 6.15 1.39 -22.65
N LEU A 162 5.38 0.72 -23.50
CA LEU A 162 4.01 0.35 -23.23
C LEU A 162 3.92 -1.15 -23.00
N LYS A 163 3.20 -1.56 -21.95
CA LYS A 163 2.92 -2.97 -21.69
C LYS A 163 1.49 -3.14 -21.19
N SER A 164 0.76 -4.06 -21.80
CA SER A 164 -0.58 -4.42 -21.36
C SER A 164 -0.51 -5.45 -20.25
N PHE A 165 -1.29 -5.21 -19.19
CA PHE A 165 -1.49 -6.10 -18.04
C PHE A 165 -2.96 -6.46 -17.93
N THR A 166 -3.24 -7.65 -17.38
CA THR A 166 -4.58 -8.09 -17.04
C THR A 166 -4.82 -7.87 -15.54
N VAL A 167 -5.90 -7.21 -15.17
CA VAL A 167 -6.27 -7.02 -13.76
C VAL A 167 -6.70 -8.36 -13.19
N VAL A 168 -5.88 -8.94 -12.30
CA VAL A 168 -6.13 -10.24 -11.66
C VAL A 168 -6.70 -10.09 -10.25
N GLY A 169 -6.66 -8.87 -9.71
CA GLY A 169 -7.27 -8.60 -8.42
C GLY A 169 -7.38 -7.10 -8.12
N ILE A 170 -8.19 -6.79 -7.14
CA ILE A 170 -8.38 -5.44 -6.60
C ILE A 170 -8.28 -5.53 -5.08
N PHE A 171 -7.44 -4.70 -4.46
CA PHE A 171 -7.27 -4.61 -3.02
C PHE A 171 -7.82 -3.30 -2.47
N GLU A 172 -8.23 -3.29 -1.21
CA GLU A 172 -8.67 -2.11 -0.48
C GLU A 172 -8.14 -2.15 0.95
N VAL A 173 -7.26 -1.22 1.26
CA VAL A 173 -6.65 -1.07 2.59
C VAL A 173 -7.43 -0.10 3.46
N GLY A 174 -8.20 0.79 2.84
CA GLY A 174 -8.88 1.91 3.48
C GLY A 174 -7.96 3.10 3.73
N MET A 175 -6.85 3.18 3.00
CA MET A 175 -5.97 4.34 2.96
C MET A 175 -5.89 4.85 1.52
N TYR A 176 -6.37 6.07 1.31
CA TYR A 176 -6.47 6.67 -0.02
C TYR A 176 -5.17 6.63 -0.83
N GLU A 177 -4.04 6.86 -0.19
CA GLU A 177 -2.72 6.88 -0.85
C GLU A 177 -2.36 5.52 -1.47
N TYR A 178 -2.68 4.42 -0.78
CA TYR A 178 -2.47 3.07 -1.30
C TYR A 178 -3.57 2.66 -2.27
N ASP A 179 -4.83 2.95 -1.93
CA ASP A 179 -5.97 2.53 -2.73
C ASP A 179 -6.06 3.29 -4.07
N SER A 180 -5.55 4.55 -4.13
CA SER A 180 -5.55 5.36 -5.35
C SER A 180 -4.22 5.37 -6.11
N GLY A 181 -3.13 4.97 -5.48
CA GLY A 181 -1.79 5.19 -6.02
C GLY A 181 -0.88 3.96 -6.08
N LEU A 182 -1.34 2.76 -5.70
CA LEU A 182 -0.50 1.56 -5.71
C LEU A 182 -1.05 0.48 -6.63
N ALA A 183 -0.13 -0.15 -7.37
CA ALA A 183 -0.38 -1.34 -8.17
C ALA A 183 0.68 -2.41 -7.86
N LEU A 184 0.27 -3.67 -7.71
CA LEU A 184 1.15 -4.82 -7.45
C LEU A 184 1.29 -5.66 -8.74
N ILE A 185 2.53 -6.08 -9.05
CA ILE A 185 2.85 -6.96 -10.18
C ILE A 185 3.77 -8.09 -9.75
#